data_3b312ee0ba55550ae106cac2e0c2d233
#
_entry.id   3b312ee0ba55550ae106cac2e0c2d233
#
_cell.length_a   1.000
_cell.length_b   1.000
_cell.length_c   1.000
_cell.angle_alpha   90.00
_cell.angle_beta   90.00
_cell.angle_gamma   90.00
#
_symmetry.space_group_name_H-M   'P 1'
#
loop_
_entity.id
_entity.type
_entity.pdbx_description
1 polymer ?
#
loop_
_entity_poly.entity_id
_entity_poly.type
_entity_poly.pdbx_seq_one_letter_code
_entity_poly.pdbx_strand_id
1 'polypeptide(L)'
;MVRWEPGAPERLQKAALELFATRGFEQTTAAEIAQSVGLTERTFFRHFSDKREVLFFGQQQFVDAFLAGVDAAPPEASPIEIVASALQSAASLFPDERRPYSRARQTVIDENPALQERELHKLAGLATALAEALRSRGIDDLAAVLAAESGTTVFGIAFTQWIREGEERSLADISATVLHELLTLTATARDGRRRHG
;
A
#
# COMPACT_ATOMS: atom_id res chain seq x y z
N MET A 1 22.92 15.48 -19.60
CA MET A 1 21.85 14.78 -18.88
C MET A 1 22.47 14.17 -17.63
N VAL A 2 22.16 14.72 -16.45
CA VAL A 2 22.57 14.11 -15.18
C VAL A 2 21.75 12.84 -15.03
N ARG A 3 22.39 11.68 -15.18
CA ARG A 3 21.78 10.38 -14.91
C ARG A 3 21.57 10.30 -13.39
N TRP A 4 20.33 10.40 -12.94
CA TRP A 4 20.00 10.25 -11.52
C TRP A 4 20.33 8.81 -11.11
N GLU A 5 21.41 8.64 -10.36
CA GLU A 5 21.72 7.33 -9.78
C GLU A 5 20.81 7.11 -8.57
N PRO A 6 20.13 5.96 -8.50
CA PRO A 6 19.31 5.64 -7.32
C PRO A 6 20.13 5.73 -6.04
N GLY A 7 19.53 6.27 -4.98
CA GLY A 7 20.17 6.34 -3.68
C GLY A 7 20.51 4.95 -3.11
N ALA A 8 21.27 4.92 -2.02
CA ALA A 8 21.64 3.66 -1.37
C ALA A 8 20.40 2.83 -0.96
N PRO A 9 19.32 3.40 -0.40
CA PRO A 9 18.12 2.63 -0.03
C PRO A 9 17.45 1.94 -1.21
N GLU A 10 17.27 2.64 -2.34
CA GLU A 10 16.63 2.10 -3.56
C GLU A 10 17.46 0.96 -4.17
N ARG A 11 18.79 1.10 -4.16
CA ARG A 11 19.71 0.06 -4.62
C ARG A 11 19.63 -1.18 -3.75
N LEU A 12 19.61 -0.99 -2.42
CA LEU A 12 19.45 -2.06 -1.44
C LEU A 12 18.10 -2.77 -1.58
N GLN A 13 17.01 -2.01 -1.77
CA GLN A 13 15.67 -2.57 -1.96
C GLN A 13 15.59 -3.45 -3.21
N LYS A 14 16.13 -2.96 -4.34
CA LYS A 14 16.16 -3.74 -5.58
C LYS A 14 16.97 -5.01 -5.43
N ALA A 15 18.18 -4.92 -4.88
CA ALA A 15 19.03 -6.08 -4.65
C ALA A 15 18.42 -7.09 -3.69
N ALA A 16 17.77 -6.62 -2.62
CA ALA A 16 17.06 -7.48 -1.68
C ALA A 16 15.95 -8.28 -2.37
N LEU A 17 15.12 -7.62 -3.17
CA LEU A 17 14.05 -8.30 -3.90
C LEU A 17 14.60 -9.38 -4.84
N GLU A 18 15.65 -9.08 -5.60
CA GLU A 18 16.30 -10.03 -6.51
C GLU A 18 16.87 -11.26 -5.74
N LEU A 19 17.53 -11.02 -4.61
CA LEU A 19 18.09 -12.09 -3.79
C LEU A 19 16.98 -12.92 -3.10
N PHE A 20 15.95 -12.29 -2.57
CA PHE A 20 14.82 -12.99 -1.95
C PHE A 20 14.06 -13.85 -2.96
N ALA A 21 13.85 -13.35 -4.18
CA ALA A 21 13.17 -14.09 -5.24
C ALA A 21 14.00 -15.28 -5.77
N THR A 22 15.35 -15.18 -5.76
CA THR A 22 16.21 -16.23 -6.34
C THR A 22 16.75 -17.22 -5.34
N ARG A 23 16.99 -16.79 -4.09
CA ARG A 23 17.61 -17.61 -3.03
C ARG A 23 16.67 -17.90 -1.86
N GLY A 24 15.55 -17.15 -1.78
CA GLY A 24 14.64 -17.18 -0.65
C GLY A 24 14.99 -16.13 0.42
N PHE A 25 13.96 -15.71 1.13
CA PHE A 25 14.07 -14.70 2.19
C PHE A 25 14.94 -15.17 3.36
N GLU A 26 14.74 -16.41 3.85
CA GLU A 26 15.48 -16.93 5.02
C GLU A 26 16.97 -17.11 4.72
N GLN A 27 17.33 -17.52 3.53
CA GLN A 27 18.69 -17.83 3.11
C GLN A 27 19.52 -16.58 2.75
N THR A 28 18.89 -15.41 2.67
CA THR A 28 19.54 -14.16 2.31
C THR A 28 19.82 -13.32 3.55
N THR A 29 21.04 -12.80 3.69
CA THR A 29 21.46 -11.94 4.81
C THR A 29 21.54 -10.47 4.41
N ALA A 30 21.44 -9.56 5.39
CA ALA A 30 21.65 -8.13 5.17
C ALA A 30 23.07 -7.82 4.63
N ALA A 31 24.07 -8.59 5.05
CA ALA A 31 25.44 -8.47 4.55
C ALA A 31 25.53 -8.78 3.05
N GLU A 32 24.92 -9.88 2.59
CA GLU A 32 24.90 -10.26 1.16
C GLU A 32 24.15 -9.22 0.32
N ILE A 33 23.01 -8.70 0.80
CA ILE A 33 22.29 -7.62 0.12
C ILE A 33 23.18 -6.38 -0.04
N ALA A 34 23.86 -5.96 1.03
CA ALA A 34 24.74 -4.80 0.99
C ALA A 34 25.91 -5.01 0.03
N GLN A 35 26.57 -6.17 0.12
CA GLN A 35 27.73 -6.53 -0.72
C GLN A 35 27.37 -6.58 -2.20
N SER A 36 26.18 -7.06 -2.57
CA SER A 36 25.74 -7.14 -3.97
C SER A 36 25.66 -5.78 -4.68
N VAL A 37 25.54 -4.69 -3.92
CA VAL A 37 25.52 -3.32 -4.44
C VAL A 37 26.76 -2.50 -4.03
N GLY A 38 27.83 -3.16 -3.57
CA GLY A 38 29.08 -2.51 -3.20
C GLY A 38 29.01 -1.69 -1.90
N LEU A 39 28.09 -2.04 -1.00
CA LEU A 39 27.92 -1.40 0.30
C LEU A 39 28.30 -2.37 1.44
N THR A 40 28.39 -1.83 2.67
CA THR A 40 28.65 -2.62 3.87
C THR A 40 27.36 -2.94 4.61
N GLU A 41 27.35 -4.02 5.39
CA GLU A 41 26.24 -4.36 6.28
C GLU A 41 25.89 -3.20 7.25
N ARG A 42 26.91 -2.47 7.76
CA ARG A 42 26.69 -1.25 8.55
C ARG A 42 25.90 -0.20 7.78
N THR A 43 26.13 -0.08 6.46
CA THR A 43 25.36 0.85 5.62
C THR A 43 23.92 0.38 5.47
N PHE A 44 23.67 -0.93 5.35
CA PHE A 44 22.32 -1.49 5.35
C PHE A 44 21.57 -1.09 6.62
N PHE A 45 22.12 -1.38 7.79
CA PHE A 45 21.47 -1.09 9.09
C PHE A 45 21.38 0.41 9.44
N ARG A 46 22.06 1.28 8.71
CA ARG A 46 21.83 2.73 8.79
C ARG A 46 20.51 3.14 8.15
N HIS A 47 20.02 2.37 7.15
CA HIS A 47 18.78 2.67 6.40
C HIS A 47 17.60 1.81 6.86
N PHE A 48 17.84 0.60 7.31
CA PHE A 48 16.81 -0.37 7.66
C PHE A 48 17.06 -0.97 9.02
N SER A 49 16.05 -1.01 9.89
CA SER A 49 16.18 -1.57 11.24
C SER A 49 16.39 -3.08 11.26
N ASP A 50 15.85 -3.77 10.26
CA ASP A 50 16.05 -5.21 10.04
C ASP A 50 15.91 -5.58 8.55
N LYS A 51 16.18 -6.86 8.22
CA LYS A 51 16.14 -7.39 6.86
C LYS A 51 14.75 -7.24 6.20
N ARG A 52 13.66 -7.33 6.95
CA ARG A 52 12.28 -7.21 6.45
C ARG A 52 11.98 -5.82 5.94
N GLU A 53 12.49 -4.79 6.64
CA GLU A 53 12.18 -3.39 6.34
C GLU A 53 12.61 -2.95 4.95
N VAL A 54 13.58 -3.62 4.34
CA VAL A 54 14.04 -3.26 2.99
C VAL A 54 12.94 -3.40 1.93
N LEU A 55 12.04 -4.39 2.06
CA LEU A 55 10.90 -4.55 1.14
C LEU A 55 9.77 -3.54 1.38
N PHE A 56 9.78 -2.88 2.55
CA PHE A 56 8.80 -1.87 2.92
C PHE A 56 9.35 -0.43 2.82
N PHE A 57 10.50 -0.28 2.16
CA PHE A 57 11.03 1.04 1.84
C PHE A 57 10.03 1.84 1.01
N GLY A 58 9.83 3.10 1.38
CA GLY A 58 8.79 3.94 0.77
C GLY A 58 7.44 3.89 1.50
N GLN A 59 7.34 3.18 2.64
CA GLN A 59 6.10 3.13 3.42
C GLN A 59 5.61 4.52 3.84
N GLN A 60 6.52 5.42 4.21
CA GLN A 60 6.11 6.77 4.60
C GLN A 60 5.52 7.54 3.41
N GLN A 61 6.16 7.49 2.24
CA GLN A 61 5.63 8.11 1.01
C GLN A 61 4.26 7.52 0.62
N PHE A 62 4.06 6.23 0.88
CA PHE A 62 2.79 5.58 0.66
C PHE A 62 1.69 6.14 1.58
N VAL A 63 1.95 6.26 2.88
CA VAL A 63 1.04 6.89 3.83
C VAL A 63 0.78 8.35 3.46
N ASP A 64 1.84 9.11 3.17
CA ASP A 64 1.75 10.53 2.80
C ASP A 64 0.87 10.75 1.55
N ALA A 65 0.92 9.84 0.59
CA ALA A 65 0.07 9.92 -0.61
C ALA A 65 -1.42 9.74 -0.28
N PHE A 66 -1.77 8.83 0.63
CA PHE A 66 -3.14 8.72 1.12
C PHE A 66 -3.58 9.99 1.85
N LEU A 67 -2.74 10.51 2.75
CA LEU A 67 -3.04 11.72 3.52
C LEU A 67 -3.18 12.95 2.62
N ALA A 68 -2.34 13.08 1.59
CA ALA A 68 -2.47 14.13 0.59
C ALA A 68 -3.83 14.08 -0.14
N GLY A 69 -4.34 12.89 -0.42
CA GLY A 69 -5.67 12.71 -1.00
C GLY A 69 -6.79 13.06 -0.02
N VAL A 70 -6.62 12.79 1.28
CA VAL A 70 -7.54 13.26 2.32
C VAL A 70 -7.58 14.80 2.34
N ASP A 71 -6.42 15.45 2.30
CA ASP A 71 -6.32 16.92 2.34
C ASP A 71 -6.89 17.59 1.08
N ALA A 72 -6.76 16.93 -0.08
CA ALA A 72 -7.23 17.43 -1.37
C ALA A 72 -8.76 17.29 -1.55
N ALA A 73 -9.44 16.48 -0.74
CA ALA A 73 -10.89 16.30 -0.84
C ALA A 73 -11.65 17.58 -0.46
N PRO A 74 -12.79 17.90 -1.11
CA PRO A 74 -13.61 19.06 -0.77
C PRO A 74 -13.98 19.12 0.72
N PRO A 75 -14.15 20.31 1.30
CA PRO A 75 -14.49 20.45 2.72
C PRO A 75 -15.80 19.74 3.13
N GLU A 76 -16.78 19.71 2.22
CA GLU A 76 -18.11 19.11 2.42
C GLU A 76 -18.18 17.63 2.00
N ALA A 77 -17.06 17.03 1.56
CA ALA A 77 -17.03 15.65 1.12
C ALA A 77 -17.42 14.69 2.25
N SER A 78 -18.24 13.73 1.94
CA SER A 78 -18.56 12.62 2.85
C SER A 78 -17.31 11.76 3.16
N PRO A 79 -17.29 11.01 4.27
CA PRO A 79 -16.14 10.18 4.64
C PRO A 79 -15.67 9.25 3.50
N ILE A 80 -16.61 8.69 2.73
CA ILE A 80 -16.29 7.77 1.64
C ILE A 80 -15.74 8.49 0.40
N GLU A 81 -16.18 9.73 0.13
CA GLU A 81 -15.62 10.56 -0.94
C GLU A 81 -14.18 11.00 -0.61
N ILE A 82 -13.92 11.28 0.67
CA ILE A 82 -12.56 11.56 1.15
C ILE A 82 -11.66 10.32 0.94
N VAL A 83 -12.15 9.13 1.29
CA VAL A 83 -11.43 7.87 1.06
C VAL A 83 -11.20 7.61 -0.43
N ALA A 84 -12.19 7.91 -1.30
CA ALA A 84 -12.01 7.81 -2.75
C ALA A 84 -10.87 8.71 -3.25
N SER A 85 -10.80 9.96 -2.76
CA SER A 85 -9.70 10.89 -3.07
C SER A 85 -8.35 10.35 -2.57
N ALA A 86 -8.30 9.78 -1.36
CA ALA A 86 -7.09 9.17 -0.81
C ALA A 86 -6.59 7.99 -1.65
N LEU A 87 -7.50 7.11 -2.10
CA LEU A 87 -7.18 5.99 -2.98
C LEU A 87 -6.64 6.45 -4.35
N GLN A 88 -7.24 7.47 -4.94
CA GLN A 88 -6.78 8.07 -6.20
C GLN A 88 -5.37 8.66 -6.07
N SER A 89 -5.11 9.39 -4.99
CA SER A 89 -3.80 9.97 -4.72
C SER A 89 -2.73 8.87 -4.54
N ALA A 90 -3.02 7.84 -3.74
CA ALA A 90 -2.11 6.73 -3.51
C ALA A 90 -1.84 5.91 -4.78
N ALA A 91 -2.82 5.76 -5.67
CA ALA A 91 -2.68 5.04 -6.93
C ALA A 91 -1.60 5.67 -7.85
N SER A 92 -1.33 6.97 -7.70
CA SER A 92 -0.27 7.66 -8.47
C SER A 92 1.14 7.11 -8.21
N LEU A 93 1.35 6.44 -7.08
CA LEU A 93 2.63 5.78 -6.74
C LEU A 93 2.82 4.44 -7.47
N PHE A 94 1.80 3.95 -8.16
CA PHE A 94 1.74 2.65 -8.81
C PHE A 94 1.47 2.79 -10.32
N PRO A 95 2.38 3.44 -11.08
CA PRO A 95 2.26 3.45 -12.52
C PRO A 95 2.42 2.02 -13.07
N ASP A 96 1.93 1.76 -14.28
CA ASP A 96 1.89 0.40 -14.84
C ASP A 96 3.28 -0.22 -15.01
N GLU A 97 4.30 0.59 -15.23
CA GLU A 97 5.71 0.15 -15.31
C GLU A 97 6.20 -0.46 -13.99
N ARG A 98 5.58 -0.11 -12.87
CA ARG A 98 5.90 -0.65 -11.54
C ARG A 98 5.24 -2.01 -11.28
N ARG A 99 4.25 -2.41 -12.06
CA ARG A 99 3.47 -3.64 -11.87
C ARG A 99 4.33 -4.92 -11.80
N PRO A 100 5.31 -5.17 -12.67
CA PRO A 100 6.17 -6.35 -12.57
C PRO A 100 6.97 -6.40 -11.26
N TYR A 101 7.50 -5.26 -10.82
CA TYR A 101 8.19 -5.15 -9.54
C TYR A 101 7.25 -5.43 -8.36
N SER A 102 6.06 -4.85 -8.37
CA SER A 102 5.04 -5.03 -7.32
C SER A 102 4.58 -6.48 -7.23
N ARG A 103 4.42 -7.17 -8.37
CA ARG A 103 4.11 -8.59 -8.43
C ARG A 103 5.22 -9.45 -7.81
N ALA A 104 6.48 -9.24 -8.22
CA ALA A 104 7.62 -9.97 -7.67
C ALA A 104 7.75 -9.76 -6.15
N ARG A 105 7.57 -8.51 -5.68
CA ARG A 105 7.56 -8.19 -4.26
C ARG A 105 6.45 -8.95 -3.52
N GLN A 106 5.24 -8.95 -4.05
CA GLN A 106 4.11 -9.64 -3.41
C GLN A 106 4.33 -11.14 -3.35
N THR A 107 4.86 -11.77 -4.40
CA THR A 107 5.23 -13.20 -4.38
C THR A 107 6.18 -13.51 -3.21
N VAL A 108 7.22 -12.72 -3.02
CA VAL A 108 8.16 -12.91 -1.90
C VAL A 108 7.46 -12.74 -0.55
N ILE A 109 6.53 -11.79 -0.41
CA ILE A 109 5.78 -11.59 0.83
C ILE A 109 4.85 -12.78 1.09
N ASP A 110 4.09 -13.22 0.09
CA ASP A 110 3.10 -14.30 0.22
C ASP A 110 3.74 -15.64 0.60
N GLU A 111 4.98 -15.88 0.22
CA GLU A 111 5.75 -17.08 0.56
C GLU A 111 6.37 -17.04 1.98
N ASN A 112 6.33 -15.89 2.67
CA ASN A 112 7.06 -15.71 3.93
C ASN A 112 6.16 -15.13 5.04
N PRO A 113 5.74 -15.94 6.04
CA PRO A 113 4.85 -15.51 7.12
C PRO A 113 5.32 -14.26 7.89
N ALA A 114 6.65 -14.13 8.11
CA ALA A 114 7.21 -12.98 8.79
C ALA A 114 7.07 -11.67 7.99
N LEU A 115 7.03 -11.75 6.66
CA LEU A 115 6.78 -10.61 5.78
C LEU A 115 5.29 -10.29 5.69
N GLN A 116 4.43 -11.31 5.66
CA GLN A 116 2.97 -11.15 5.70
C GLN A 116 2.53 -10.44 6.99
N GLU A 117 3.04 -10.88 8.15
CA GLU A 117 2.77 -10.22 9.43
C GLU A 117 3.19 -8.74 9.39
N ARG A 118 4.36 -8.47 8.82
CA ARG A 118 4.87 -7.10 8.69
C ARG A 118 4.01 -6.25 7.76
N GLU A 119 3.55 -6.79 6.66
CA GLU A 119 2.64 -6.10 5.72
C GLU A 119 1.30 -5.77 6.38
N LEU A 120 0.69 -6.73 7.09
CA LEU A 120 -0.54 -6.51 7.84
C LEU A 120 -0.38 -5.40 8.89
N HIS A 121 0.73 -5.40 9.63
CA HIS A 121 1.03 -4.34 10.59
C HIS A 121 1.15 -2.96 9.92
N LYS A 122 1.78 -2.88 8.76
CA LYS A 122 1.90 -1.63 7.99
C LYS A 122 0.54 -1.13 7.48
N LEU A 123 -0.33 -2.02 7.02
CA LEU A 123 -1.69 -1.67 6.59
C LEU A 123 -2.56 -1.21 7.77
N ALA A 124 -2.44 -1.86 8.94
CA ALA A 124 -3.11 -1.39 10.15
C ALA A 124 -2.64 0.02 10.57
N GLY A 125 -1.36 0.31 10.44
CA GLY A 125 -0.81 1.65 10.64
C GLY A 125 -1.37 2.70 9.66
N LEU A 126 -1.57 2.32 8.40
CA LEU A 126 -2.23 3.18 7.40
C LEU A 126 -3.69 3.47 7.80
N ALA A 127 -4.46 2.44 8.22
CA ALA A 127 -5.85 2.63 8.67
C ALA A 127 -5.92 3.60 9.86
N THR A 128 -5.00 3.46 10.82
CA THR A 128 -4.90 4.39 11.96
C THR A 128 -4.66 5.83 11.50
N ALA A 129 -3.66 6.04 10.63
CA ALA A 129 -3.33 7.37 10.11
C ALA A 129 -4.49 8.01 9.32
N LEU A 130 -5.19 7.21 8.51
CA LEU A 130 -6.38 7.67 7.79
C LEU A 130 -7.51 8.06 8.73
N ALA A 131 -7.78 7.24 9.76
CA ALA A 131 -8.81 7.55 10.75
C ALA A 131 -8.51 8.87 11.50
N GLU A 132 -7.26 9.11 11.87
CA GLU A 132 -6.81 10.35 12.50
C GLU A 132 -6.99 11.56 11.56
N ALA A 133 -6.63 11.42 10.29
CA ALA A 133 -6.82 12.47 9.29
C ALA A 133 -8.30 12.80 9.07
N LEU A 134 -9.17 11.78 9.01
CA LEU A 134 -10.62 11.97 8.89
C LEU A 134 -11.20 12.68 10.13
N ARG A 135 -10.78 12.30 11.34
CA ARG A 135 -11.16 13.01 12.58
C ARG A 135 -10.75 14.49 12.55
N SER A 136 -9.55 14.77 12.08
CA SER A 136 -9.04 16.15 11.96
C SER A 136 -9.89 16.99 10.99
N ARG A 137 -10.63 16.37 10.08
CA ARG A 137 -11.62 16.99 9.21
C ARG A 137 -13.04 17.09 9.83
N GLY A 138 -13.18 16.71 11.10
CA GLY A 138 -14.48 16.78 11.81
C GLY A 138 -15.39 15.58 11.59
N ILE A 139 -14.89 14.48 11.02
CA ILE A 139 -15.67 13.23 10.90
C ILE A 139 -15.74 12.54 12.27
N ASP A 140 -16.95 12.10 12.65
CA ASP A 140 -17.17 11.36 13.90
C ASP A 140 -16.30 10.11 13.99
N ASP A 141 -15.85 9.78 15.21
CA ASP A 141 -14.88 8.72 15.49
C ASP A 141 -15.23 7.39 14.83
N LEU A 142 -16.47 6.90 15.02
CA LEU A 142 -16.90 5.62 14.44
C LEU A 142 -16.91 5.66 12.91
N ALA A 143 -17.37 6.77 12.32
CA ALA A 143 -17.41 6.94 10.88
C ALA A 143 -15.98 7.04 10.29
N ALA A 144 -15.07 7.74 11.00
CA ALA A 144 -13.66 7.84 10.61
C ALA A 144 -12.96 6.48 10.58
N VAL A 145 -13.15 5.67 11.62
CA VAL A 145 -12.57 4.31 11.69
C VAL A 145 -13.15 3.44 10.58
N LEU A 146 -14.47 3.38 10.41
CA LEU A 146 -15.11 2.56 9.39
C LEU A 146 -14.69 2.97 7.96
N ALA A 147 -14.57 4.26 7.69
CA ALA A 147 -14.13 4.75 6.39
C ALA A 147 -12.66 4.40 6.14
N ALA A 148 -11.78 4.57 7.12
CA ALA A 148 -10.36 4.24 7.03
C ALA A 148 -10.13 2.75 6.79
N GLU A 149 -10.79 1.87 7.56
CA GLU A 149 -10.71 0.41 7.37
C GLU A 149 -11.29 -0.02 6.01
N SER A 150 -12.38 0.61 5.57
CA SER A 150 -12.92 0.38 4.24
C SER A 150 -11.91 0.78 3.14
N GLY A 151 -11.24 1.92 3.30
CA GLY A 151 -10.23 2.40 2.35
C GLY A 151 -9.04 1.46 2.24
N THR A 152 -8.51 0.97 3.36
CA THR A 152 -7.39 0.00 3.36
C THR A 152 -7.81 -1.35 2.79
N THR A 153 -9.02 -1.80 3.05
CA THR A 153 -9.59 -3.02 2.46
C THR A 153 -9.73 -2.88 0.94
N VAL A 154 -10.31 -1.77 0.47
CA VAL A 154 -10.43 -1.47 -0.98
C VAL A 154 -9.07 -1.44 -1.65
N PHE A 155 -8.09 -0.77 -1.04
CA PHE A 155 -6.73 -0.74 -1.57
C PHE A 155 -6.14 -2.16 -1.69
N GLY A 156 -6.22 -2.97 -0.65
CA GLY A 156 -5.67 -4.33 -0.64
C GLY A 156 -6.27 -5.21 -1.74
N ILE A 157 -7.60 -5.18 -1.91
CA ILE A 157 -8.32 -5.93 -2.96
C ILE A 157 -7.91 -5.40 -4.34
N ALA A 158 -7.91 -4.09 -4.53
CA ALA A 158 -7.55 -3.46 -5.79
C ALA A 158 -6.09 -3.74 -6.18
N PHE A 159 -5.18 -3.65 -5.23
CA PHE A 159 -3.76 -3.95 -5.45
C PHE A 159 -3.54 -5.41 -5.84
N THR A 160 -4.17 -6.35 -5.14
CA THR A 160 -4.11 -7.78 -5.47
C THR A 160 -4.64 -8.04 -6.89
N GLN A 161 -5.70 -7.34 -7.30
CA GLN A 161 -6.22 -7.46 -8.66
C GLN A 161 -5.28 -6.81 -9.69
N TRP A 162 -4.75 -5.64 -9.38
CA TRP A 162 -3.86 -4.89 -10.26
C TRP A 162 -2.57 -5.64 -10.60
N ILE A 163 -2.00 -6.40 -9.67
CA ILE A 163 -0.77 -7.19 -9.92
C ILE A 163 -1.02 -8.49 -10.67
N ARG A 164 -2.27 -8.90 -10.95
CA ARG A 164 -2.57 -10.14 -11.69
C ARG A 164 -2.01 -10.09 -13.10
N GLU A 165 -1.63 -11.26 -13.60
CA GLU A 165 -1.23 -11.40 -14.99
C GLU A 165 -2.42 -11.14 -15.92
N GLY A 166 -2.20 -10.37 -16.99
CA GLY A 166 -3.25 -10.00 -17.94
C GLY A 166 -4.17 -8.86 -17.49
N GLU A 167 -4.00 -8.29 -16.28
CA GLU A 167 -4.74 -7.09 -15.89
C GLU A 167 -4.12 -5.85 -16.56
N GLU A 168 -4.94 -5.06 -17.27
CA GLU A 168 -4.49 -3.88 -18.03
C GLU A 168 -4.98 -2.55 -17.43
N ARG A 169 -6.01 -2.60 -16.55
CA ARG A 169 -6.55 -1.40 -15.93
C ARG A 169 -5.56 -0.79 -14.94
N SER A 170 -5.62 0.52 -14.76
CA SER A 170 -4.84 1.21 -13.74
C SER A 170 -5.30 0.82 -12.32
N LEU A 171 -4.41 0.97 -11.33
CA LEU A 171 -4.79 0.78 -9.93
C LEU A 171 -5.90 1.75 -9.51
N ALA A 172 -5.92 2.97 -10.06
CA ALA A 172 -6.96 3.97 -9.81
C ALA A 172 -8.33 3.48 -10.25
N ASP A 173 -8.46 2.94 -11.48
CA ASP A 173 -9.73 2.44 -12.03
C ASP A 173 -10.23 1.21 -11.27
N ILE A 174 -9.31 0.31 -10.91
CA ILE A 174 -9.66 -0.88 -10.12
C ILE A 174 -10.13 -0.45 -8.72
N SER A 175 -9.44 0.50 -8.06
CA SER A 175 -9.82 1.01 -6.74
C SER A 175 -11.21 1.64 -6.77
N ALA A 176 -11.52 2.43 -7.80
CA ALA A 176 -12.85 3.01 -7.98
C ALA A 176 -13.92 1.93 -8.16
N THR A 177 -13.63 0.89 -8.95
CA THR A 177 -14.53 -0.25 -9.15
C THR A 177 -14.79 -0.99 -7.82
N VAL A 178 -13.74 -1.34 -7.08
CA VAL A 178 -13.86 -2.06 -5.80
C VAL A 178 -14.62 -1.23 -4.76
N LEU A 179 -14.38 0.08 -4.71
CA LEU A 179 -15.12 0.98 -3.82
C LEU A 179 -16.60 1.03 -4.18
N HIS A 180 -16.94 1.11 -5.45
CA HIS A 180 -18.33 1.09 -5.93
C HIS A 180 -19.03 -0.22 -5.52
N GLU A 181 -18.39 -1.37 -5.68
CA GLU A 181 -18.93 -2.68 -5.25
C GLU A 181 -19.20 -2.71 -3.75
N LEU A 182 -18.25 -2.21 -2.93
CA LEU A 182 -18.44 -2.11 -1.48
C LEU A 182 -19.68 -1.29 -1.12
N LEU A 183 -19.90 -0.16 -1.79
CA LEU A 183 -21.07 0.71 -1.56
C LEU A 183 -22.36 0.01 -1.98
N THR A 184 -22.36 -0.71 -3.07
CA THR A 184 -23.51 -1.48 -3.57
C THR A 184 -23.90 -2.59 -2.60
N LEU A 185 -22.95 -3.33 -2.03
CA LEU A 185 -23.20 -4.35 -1.01
C LEU A 185 -23.93 -3.78 0.22
N THR A 186 -23.57 -2.56 0.62
CA THR A 186 -24.20 -1.91 1.78
C THR A 186 -25.55 -1.27 1.47
N ALA A 187 -25.81 -0.85 0.22
CA ALA A 187 -27.07 -0.25 -0.22
C ALA A 187 -28.20 -1.28 -0.34
N THR A 188 -27.93 -2.45 -0.91
CA THR A 188 -28.93 -3.52 -1.09
C THR A 188 -29.52 -4.03 0.22
N ALA A 189 -28.80 -3.93 1.33
CA ALA A 189 -29.31 -4.26 2.67
C ALA A 189 -30.41 -3.30 3.16
N ARG A 190 -30.50 -2.09 2.63
CA ARG A 190 -31.56 -1.09 3.00
C ARG A 190 -32.90 -1.34 2.30
N ASP A 191 -32.92 -1.80 1.06
CA ASP A 191 -34.14 -2.00 0.28
C ASP A 191 -34.93 -3.25 0.72
N GLY A 192 -34.25 -4.29 1.18
CA GLY A 192 -34.88 -5.51 1.70
C GLY A 192 -35.72 -5.29 2.96
N ARG A 193 -35.37 -4.30 3.79
CA ARG A 193 -36.12 -3.96 5.02
C ARG A 193 -37.38 -3.12 4.78
N ARG A 194 -37.48 -2.43 3.65
CA ARG A 194 -38.67 -1.61 3.32
C ARG A 194 -39.82 -2.40 2.72
N ARG A 195 -39.61 -3.65 2.32
CA ARG A 195 -40.64 -4.51 1.70
C ARG A 195 -41.34 -5.44 2.68
N HIS A 196 -40.97 -5.45 3.98
CA HIS A 196 -41.53 -6.33 5.01
C HIS A 196 -42.01 -5.58 6.27
N GLY A 197 -42.34 -4.28 6.12
CA GLY A 197 -42.93 -3.46 7.17
C GLY A 197 -44.33 -2.96 6.81
#